data_8ff1a78c26550f9d3e1882ebd86ec7f1
#
_entry.id   8ff1a78c26550f9d3e1882ebd86ec7f1
#
_cell.length_a   1.000
_cell.length_b   1.000
_cell.length_c   1.000
_cell.angle_alpha   90.00
_cell.angle_beta   90.00
_cell.angle_gamma   90.00
#
_symmetry.space_group_name_H-M   'P 1'
#
loop_
_entity.id
_entity.type
_entity.pdbx_description
1 polymer ?
#
loop_
_entity_poly.entity_id
_entity_poly.type
_entity_poly.pdbx_seq_one_letter_code
_entity_poly.pdbx_strand_id
1 'polypeptide(L)'
;MRHFEPDYRHIVNAARNIQAKRLPLYEHLICIGHMEKILGYEFSSLIQGDYADKQAFFRAYCDFFKTMGYDTVSFEGCIGPVMPGSGALGGHTDGVIKTKADFDRYPWDEIPLLFWRAYREQFDVLASVMPDGMKAIGGPGNGIFECVQDIIGFEDLCYIKIDDPELYADLFRKVGETNRLIWQQFLDGYRDLYCVMRFGDDLGFKSTTLLSADDIRDHIVPAYKQIIDLVHAKGRPFLLHSCGNIFNVMEDLIGTAGIDAKHSNEDQIARFPVWAEQYGDRIGNFGGIDTDAVCQLDRPDMQAYIQDVLTRCEGKGGIAFGSGNSIPDYVPIEGYINMVETVRTWRGE
;
A
#
# COMPACT_ATOMS: atom_id res chain seq x y z
N MET A 1 13.77 -20.92 19.38
CA MET A 1 13.16 -20.44 18.11
C MET A 1 14.08 -20.82 16.96
N ARG A 2 13.56 -21.38 15.87
CA ARG A 2 14.36 -21.60 14.66
C ARG A 2 14.82 -20.25 14.13
N HIS A 3 16.04 -20.17 13.64
CA HIS A 3 16.56 -18.94 13.03
C HIS A 3 15.71 -18.60 11.80
N PHE A 4 15.08 -17.41 11.79
CA PHE A 4 14.29 -16.95 10.64
C PHE A 4 15.21 -16.47 9.53
N GLU A 5 15.08 -17.06 8.36
CA GLU A 5 15.76 -16.62 7.15
C GLU A 5 14.72 -16.06 6.18
N PRO A 6 14.80 -14.78 5.82
CA PRO A 6 13.85 -14.16 4.89
C PRO A 6 14.04 -14.71 3.48
N ASP A 7 12.92 -14.86 2.76
CA ASP A 7 12.89 -15.20 1.35
C ASP A 7 11.74 -14.43 0.68
N TYR A 8 12.05 -13.30 0.07
CA TYR A 8 11.08 -12.43 -0.59
C TYR A 8 10.23 -13.16 -1.66
N ARG A 9 10.67 -14.33 -2.16
CA ARG A 9 9.92 -15.10 -3.17
C ARG A 9 8.59 -15.61 -2.64
N HIS A 10 8.42 -15.74 -1.32
CA HIS A 10 7.14 -16.10 -0.72
C HIS A 10 6.09 -15.02 -0.97
N ILE A 11 6.43 -13.74 -0.78
CA ILE A 11 5.54 -12.62 -1.09
C ILE A 11 5.29 -12.49 -2.60
N VAL A 12 6.31 -12.67 -3.44
CA VAL A 12 6.14 -12.64 -4.90
C VAL A 12 5.18 -13.73 -5.37
N ASN A 13 5.28 -14.93 -4.79
CA ASN A 13 4.35 -16.01 -5.09
C ASN A 13 2.92 -15.63 -4.67
N ALA A 14 2.74 -15.14 -3.44
CA ALA A 14 1.43 -14.68 -2.98
C ALA A 14 0.85 -13.60 -3.90
N ALA A 15 1.64 -12.59 -4.29
CA ALA A 15 1.20 -11.54 -5.20
C ALA A 15 0.85 -12.05 -6.60
N ARG A 16 1.51 -13.10 -7.07
CA ARG A 16 1.19 -13.79 -8.35
C ARG A 16 0.10 -14.84 -8.23
N ASN A 17 -0.64 -14.83 -7.16
CA ASN A 17 -1.68 -15.80 -6.85
C ASN A 17 -1.19 -17.27 -6.80
N ILE A 18 0.03 -17.47 -6.35
CA ILE A 18 0.64 -18.78 -6.15
C ILE A 18 0.76 -19.03 -4.65
N GLN A 19 0.28 -20.18 -4.17
CA GLN A 19 0.44 -20.56 -2.77
C GLN A 19 1.93 -20.64 -2.41
N ALA A 20 2.36 -19.84 -1.44
CA ALA A 20 3.73 -19.85 -0.97
C ALA A 20 4.03 -21.09 -0.12
N LYS A 21 5.27 -21.60 -0.16
CA LYS A 21 5.69 -22.75 0.70
C LYS A 21 5.67 -22.41 2.20
N ARG A 22 5.89 -21.15 2.54
CA ARG A 22 5.72 -20.58 3.88
C ARG A 22 4.74 -19.41 3.74
N LEU A 23 3.70 -19.35 4.57
CA LEU A 23 2.76 -18.24 4.61
C LEU A 23 3.52 -16.94 4.91
N PRO A 24 3.62 -15.98 3.98
CA PRO A 24 4.34 -14.75 4.24
C PRO A 24 3.51 -13.80 5.10
N LEU A 25 4.19 -13.04 5.96
CA LEU A 25 3.61 -11.90 6.66
C LEU A 25 3.68 -10.65 5.77
N TYR A 26 2.66 -9.81 5.86
CA TYR A 26 2.59 -8.53 5.17
C TYR A 26 1.93 -7.47 6.05
N GLU A 27 2.50 -6.28 6.08
CA GLU A 27 1.84 -5.06 6.56
C GLU A 27 1.99 -3.94 5.54
N HIS A 28 0.93 -3.13 5.40
CA HIS A 28 0.98 -1.97 4.53
C HIS A 28 1.94 -0.93 5.10
N LEU A 29 1.65 -0.45 6.28
CA LEU A 29 2.51 0.47 7.05
C LEU A 29 2.49 0.08 8.53
N ILE A 30 3.60 0.32 9.23
CA ILE A 30 3.71 0.14 10.67
C ILE A 30 4.29 1.45 11.25
N CYS A 31 3.68 1.96 12.31
CA CYS A 31 4.17 3.14 13.03
C CYS A 31 5.61 2.94 13.51
N ILE A 32 6.49 3.88 13.22
CA ILE A 32 7.92 3.82 13.62
C ILE A 32 8.05 3.74 15.15
N GLY A 33 7.20 4.43 15.91
CA GLY A 33 7.21 4.34 17.37
C GLY A 33 6.95 2.92 17.90
N HIS A 34 6.21 2.07 17.18
CA HIS A 34 6.05 0.65 17.53
C HIS A 34 7.32 -0.15 17.21
N MET A 35 7.96 0.14 16.10
CA MET A 35 9.23 -0.49 15.74
C MET A 35 10.30 -0.19 16.80
N GLU A 36 10.42 1.06 17.24
CA GLU A 36 11.35 1.50 18.28
C GLU A 36 11.11 0.78 19.62
N LYS A 37 9.86 0.70 20.05
CA LYS A 37 9.50 0.01 21.30
C LYS A 37 9.81 -1.49 21.24
N ILE A 38 9.58 -2.13 20.10
CA ILE A 38 9.88 -3.56 19.90
C ILE A 38 11.38 -3.81 19.82
N LEU A 39 12.14 -2.96 19.13
CA LEU A 39 13.59 -3.05 19.04
C LEU A 39 14.31 -2.62 20.32
N GLY A 40 13.66 -1.79 21.16
CA GLY A 40 14.21 -1.31 22.42
C GLY A 40 15.16 -0.12 22.29
N TYR A 41 15.17 0.59 21.15
CA TYR A 41 15.95 1.80 20.95
C TYR A 41 15.27 2.74 19.92
N GLU A 42 15.55 4.04 20.04
CA GLU A 42 15.01 5.08 19.15
C GLU A 42 15.86 5.24 17.90
N PHE A 43 15.22 5.40 16.74
CA PHE A 43 15.89 5.64 15.45
C PHE A 43 15.11 6.56 14.51
N SER A 44 13.90 6.97 14.86
CA SER A 44 13.01 7.77 13.99
C SER A 44 13.63 9.09 13.54
N SER A 45 14.38 9.77 14.42
CA SER A 45 15.03 11.05 14.10
C SER A 45 16.15 10.92 13.07
N LEU A 46 16.75 9.74 12.90
CA LEU A 46 17.87 9.51 12.00
C LEU A 46 17.50 9.72 10.52
N ILE A 47 16.23 9.60 10.15
CA ILE A 47 15.78 9.81 8.77
C ILE A 47 15.99 11.25 8.30
N GLN A 48 16.09 12.22 9.22
CA GLN A 48 16.31 13.62 8.95
C GLN A 48 17.81 14.02 8.95
N GLY A 49 18.68 13.09 9.36
CA GLY A 49 20.11 13.30 9.46
C GLY A 49 20.86 13.22 8.13
N ASP A 50 22.16 13.04 8.22
CA ASP A 50 23.02 12.85 7.05
C ASP A 50 22.87 11.45 6.42
N TYR A 51 23.70 11.14 5.43
CA TYR A 51 23.64 9.84 4.75
C TYR A 51 23.91 8.66 5.69
N ALA A 52 24.84 8.80 6.66
CA ALA A 52 25.16 7.74 7.61
C ALA A 52 24.00 7.52 8.61
N ASP A 53 23.35 8.59 9.05
CA ASP A 53 22.16 8.54 9.89
C ASP A 53 21.01 7.81 9.17
N LYS A 54 20.76 8.17 7.91
CA LYS A 54 19.75 7.48 7.09
C LYS A 54 20.09 6.00 6.87
N GLN A 55 21.37 5.65 6.73
CA GLN A 55 21.78 4.24 6.70
C GLN A 55 21.47 3.52 8.02
N ALA A 56 21.72 4.16 9.16
CA ALA A 56 21.39 3.61 10.47
C ALA A 56 19.87 3.46 10.62
N PHE A 57 19.08 4.45 10.19
CA PHE A 57 17.63 4.36 10.14
C PHE A 57 17.15 3.13 9.36
N PHE A 58 17.58 2.99 8.10
CA PHE A 58 17.10 1.89 7.26
C PHE A 58 17.64 0.52 7.67
N ARG A 59 18.80 0.44 8.35
CA ARG A 59 19.23 -0.80 8.99
C ARG A 59 18.28 -1.20 10.12
N ALA A 60 17.95 -0.29 11.04
CA ALA A 60 16.99 -0.54 12.11
C ALA A 60 15.61 -0.92 11.54
N TYR A 61 15.16 -0.22 10.50
CA TYR A 61 13.90 -0.49 9.80
C TYR A 61 13.88 -1.91 9.22
N CYS A 62 14.90 -2.32 8.49
CA CYS A 62 15.01 -3.68 7.94
C CYS A 62 15.14 -4.74 9.04
N ASP A 63 15.90 -4.46 10.09
CA ASP A 63 16.09 -5.36 11.23
C ASP A 63 14.78 -5.60 11.97
N PHE A 64 13.91 -4.59 12.09
CA PHE A 64 12.57 -4.76 12.64
C PHE A 64 11.77 -5.80 11.84
N PHE A 65 11.62 -5.61 10.52
CA PHE A 65 10.86 -6.53 9.69
C PHE A 65 11.43 -7.96 9.75
N LYS A 66 12.76 -8.10 9.70
CA LYS A 66 13.42 -9.40 9.80
C LYS A 66 13.17 -10.05 11.15
N THR A 67 13.29 -9.31 12.25
CA THR A 67 13.08 -9.81 13.62
C THR A 67 11.64 -10.28 13.82
N MET A 68 10.68 -9.55 13.26
CA MET A 68 9.25 -9.91 13.32
C MET A 68 8.89 -11.07 12.38
N GLY A 69 9.80 -11.53 11.52
CA GLY A 69 9.59 -12.69 10.64
C GLY A 69 8.95 -12.34 9.30
N TYR A 70 9.13 -11.11 8.82
CA TYR A 70 8.73 -10.69 7.48
C TYR A 70 9.81 -11.00 6.45
N ASP A 71 9.38 -11.44 5.27
CA ASP A 71 10.26 -11.71 4.12
C ASP A 71 10.63 -10.45 3.34
N THR A 72 9.93 -9.35 3.60
CA THR A 72 10.05 -8.07 2.89
C THR A 72 9.92 -6.90 3.84
N VAL A 73 10.42 -5.74 3.41
CA VAL A 73 10.12 -4.46 4.06
C VAL A 73 9.06 -3.72 3.25
N SER A 74 8.17 -2.99 3.92
CA SER A 74 7.14 -2.17 3.29
C SER A 74 7.62 -0.73 3.29
N PHE A 75 7.98 -0.17 2.12
CA PHE A 75 8.47 1.21 2.03
C PHE A 75 8.01 1.87 0.73
N GLU A 76 7.48 3.09 0.84
CA GLU A 76 7.03 3.88 -0.30
C GLU A 76 7.35 5.36 -0.13
N GLY A 77 7.51 6.06 -1.25
CA GLY A 77 7.57 7.52 -1.30
C GLY A 77 6.23 8.05 -1.80
N CYS A 78 5.48 8.74 -0.93
CA CYS A 78 4.14 9.23 -1.28
C CYS A 78 4.20 10.45 -2.21
N ILE A 79 3.40 10.42 -3.30
CA ILE A 79 3.33 11.52 -4.30
C ILE A 79 2.50 12.67 -3.75
N GLY A 80 1.34 12.40 -3.11
CA GLY A 80 0.44 13.43 -2.59
C GLY A 80 1.15 14.51 -1.78
N PRO A 81 1.89 14.17 -0.70
CA PRO A 81 2.55 15.17 0.17
C PRO A 81 3.59 16.06 -0.52
N VAL A 82 4.10 15.70 -1.70
CA VAL A 82 5.05 16.53 -2.44
C VAL A 82 4.40 17.39 -3.52
N MET A 83 3.11 17.22 -3.73
CA MET A 83 2.34 18.05 -4.68
C MET A 83 2.15 19.44 -4.09
N PRO A 84 2.41 20.53 -4.84
CA PRO A 84 2.22 21.89 -4.35
C PRO A 84 0.79 22.17 -3.88
N GLY A 85 0.62 22.59 -2.61
CA GLY A 85 -0.68 22.88 -2.02
C GLY A 85 -1.49 21.64 -1.64
N SER A 86 -0.83 20.49 -1.48
CA SER A 86 -1.44 19.27 -0.93
C SER A 86 -1.92 19.43 0.52
N GLY A 87 -2.75 18.49 0.99
CA GLY A 87 -3.30 18.44 2.35
C GLY A 87 -4.83 18.45 2.41
N ALA A 88 -5.51 18.61 1.27
CA ALA A 88 -6.97 18.60 1.25
C ALA A 88 -7.56 17.19 1.48
N LEU A 89 -6.85 16.12 1.14
CA LEU A 89 -7.26 14.73 1.43
C LEU A 89 -7.50 14.50 2.93
N GLY A 90 -6.61 15.02 3.78
CA GLY A 90 -6.74 14.93 5.23
C GLY A 90 -7.69 15.96 5.85
N GLY A 91 -8.28 16.85 5.06
CA GLY A 91 -9.12 17.96 5.55
C GLY A 91 -8.36 19.04 6.31
N HIS A 92 -7.03 19.10 6.15
CA HIS A 92 -6.18 20.06 6.86
C HIS A 92 -6.09 21.41 6.14
N THR A 93 -6.31 21.41 4.82
CA THR A 93 -6.30 22.61 3.97
C THR A 93 -7.43 22.57 2.95
N ASP A 94 -7.80 23.74 2.42
CA ASP A 94 -8.65 23.80 1.23
C ASP A 94 -7.86 23.35 -0.01
N GLY A 95 -8.56 22.79 -1.00
CA GLY A 95 -7.97 22.48 -2.29
C GLY A 95 -7.49 23.73 -3.04
N VAL A 96 -6.43 23.60 -3.82
CA VAL A 96 -5.78 24.71 -4.54
C VAL A 96 -6.25 24.82 -6.00
N ILE A 97 -6.95 23.82 -6.54
CA ILE A 97 -7.51 23.85 -7.89
C ILE A 97 -9.04 23.81 -7.77
N LYS A 98 -9.68 24.93 -8.13
CA LYS A 98 -11.15 25.09 -8.13
C LYS A 98 -11.70 25.43 -9.50
N THR A 99 -10.85 25.88 -10.41
CA THR A 99 -11.22 26.32 -11.74
C THR A 99 -10.24 25.82 -12.80
N LYS A 100 -10.66 25.86 -14.07
CA LYS A 100 -9.76 25.58 -15.21
C LYS A 100 -8.53 26.48 -15.20
N ALA A 101 -8.67 27.75 -14.80
CA ALA A 101 -7.55 28.68 -14.71
C ALA A 101 -6.55 28.29 -13.59
N ASP A 102 -7.00 27.71 -12.50
CA ASP A 102 -6.11 27.18 -11.46
C ASP A 102 -5.36 25.94 -11.97
N PHE A 103 -6.09 25.03 -12.63
CA PHE A 103 -5.52 23.85 -13.26
C PHE A 103 -4.42 24.21 -14.28
N ASP A 104 -4.65 25.22 -15.14
CA ASP A 104 -3.70 25.62 -16.16
C ASP A 104 -2.44 26.30 -15.57
N ARG A 105 -2.55 26.92 -14.39
CA ARG A 105 -1.42 27.54 -13.67
C ARG A 105 -0.68 26.61 -12.73
N TYR A 106 -1.28 25.46 -12.43
CA TYR A 106 -0.71 24.53 -11.45
C TYR A 106 0.62 23.95 -11.98
N PRO A 107 1.67 23.86 -11.13
CA PRO A 107 3.02 23.52 -11.60
C PRO A 107 3.23 22.00 -11.79
N TRP A 108 2.44 21.39 -12.67
CA TRP A 108 2.45 19.95 -12.93
C TRP A 108 3.82 19.37 -13.23
N ASP A 109 4.65 20.09 -13.98
CA ASP A 109 5.97 19.64 -14.42
C ASP A 109 7.01 19.64 -13.30
N GLU A 110 6.73 20.29 -12.16
CA GLU A 110 7.60 20.31 -10.99
C GLU A 110 7.41 19.06 -10.12
N ILE A 111 6.26 18.41 -10.14
CA ILE A 111 5.92 17.29 -9.24
C ILE A 111 6.94 16.14 -9.32
N PRO A 112 7.36 15.66 -10.51
CA PRO A 112 8.39 14.61 -10.57
C PRO A 112 9.73 15.06 -9.95
N LEU A 113 10.11 16.32 -10.11
CA LEU A 113 11.34 16.87 -9.52
C LEU A 113 11.24 16.92 -8.00
N LEU A 114 10.09 17.36 -7.46
CA LEU A 114 9.82 17.41 -6.03
C LEU A 114 9.82 16.02 -5.42
N PHE A 115 9.19 15.04 -6.09
CA PHE A 115 9.21 13.65 -5.68
C PHE A 115 10.65 13.11 -5.56
N TRP A 116 11.46 13.29 -6.58
CA TRP A 116 12.84 12.80 -6.56
C TRP A 116 13.73 13.55 -5.58
N ARG A 117 13.48 14.83 -5.33
CA ARG A 117 14.16 15.60 -4.28
C ARG A 117 13.86 15.04 -2.89
N ALA A 118 12.61 14.62 -2.63
CA ALA A 118 12.18 14.08 -1.35
C ALA A 118 12.68 12.67 -1.08
N TYR A 119 12.68 11.78 -2.10
CA TYR A 119 12.80 10.35 -1.85
C TYR A 119 13.99 9.64 -2.46
N ARG A 120 14.68 10.24 -3.45
CA ARG A 120 15.82 9.57 -4.12
C ARG A 120 16.84 9.02 -3.14
N GLU A 121 17.32 9.85 -2.23
CA GLU A 121 18.33 9.45 -1.25
C GLU A 121 17.82 8.33 -0.33
N GLN A 122 16.53 8.34 0.05
CA GLN A 122 15.94 7.30 0.87
C GLN A 122 15.92 5.94 0.12
N PHE A 123 15.55 5.93 -1.16
CA PHE A 123 15.61 4.72 -1.98
C PHE A 123 17.05 4.21 -2.17
N ASP A 124 18.00 5.10 -2.41
CA ASP A 124 19.43 4.77 -2.57
C ASP A 124 19.99 4.16 -1.27
N VAL A 125 19.66 4.75 -0.13
CA VAL A 125 20.10 4.26 1.18
C VAL A 125 19.46 2.92 1.49
N LEU A 126 18.15 2.77 1.31
CA LEU A 126 17.46 1.49 1.52
C LEU A 126 18.10 0.39 0.65
N ALA A 127 18.41 0.68 -0.61
CA ALA A 127 19.08 -0.28 -1.49
C ALA A 127 20.46 -0.69 -0.95
N SER A 128 21.19 0.25 -0.34
CA SER A 128 22.56 0.00 0.17
C SER A 128 22.60 -0.86 1.44
N VAL A 129 21.49 -0.97 2.17
CA VAL A 129 21.40 -1.69 3.46
C VAL A 129 20.44 -2.87 3.46
N MET A 130 19.79 -3.16 2.33
CA MET A 130 18.81 -4.24 2.23
C MET A 130 19.44 -5.59 2.60
N PRO A 131 18.90 -6.34 3.59
CA PRO A 131 19.45 -7.62 3.98
C PRO A 131 19.31 -8.69 2.89
N ASP A 132 20.24 -9.63 2.86
CA ASP A 132 20.15 -10.79 1.99
C ASP A 132 18.83 -11.56 2.20
N GLY A 133 18.20 -11.99 1.12
CA GLY A 133 16.91 -12.67 1.12
C GLY A 133 15.70 -11.75 1.26
N MET A 134 15.87 -10.47 1.57
CA MET A 134 14.79 -9.48 1.62
C MET A 134 14.76 -8.60 0.38
N LYS A 135 13.59 -8.03 0.11
CA LYS A 135 13.35 -6.93 -0.85
C LYS A 135 12.24 -6.04 -0.31
N ALA A 136 12.04 -4.90 -0.96
CA ALA A 136 10.96 -3.99 -0.60
C ALA A 136 9.64 -4.33 -1.33
N ILE A 137 8.53 -3.95 -0.71
CA ILE A 137 7.20 -3.79 -1.33
C ILE A 137 6.84 -2.32 -1.25
N GLY A 138 6.31 -1.74 -2.32
CA GLY A 138 5.93 -0.34 -2.40
C GLY A 138 6.35 0.28 -3.72
N GLY A 139 6.85 1.49 -3.65
CA GLY A 139 7.24 2.30 -4.80
C GLY A 139 6.79 3.75 -4.64
N PRO A 140 6.48 4.49 -5.72
CA PRO A 140 5.74 5.73 -5.64
C PRO A 140 4.34 5.49 -5.06
N GLY A 141 4.11 5.95 -3.83
CA GLY A 141 2.84 5.80 -3.13
C GLY A 141 1.81 6.85 -3.55
N ASN A 142 0.57 6.68 -3.09
CA ASN A 142 -0.66 7.34 -3.48
C ASN A 142 -1.07 7.07 -4.95
N GLY A 143 -2.29 6.61 -5.11
CA GLY A 143 -2.89 6.41 -6.41
C GLY A 143 -3.43 7.71 -7.02
N ILE A 144 -4.30 7.56 -7.99
CA ILE A 144 -4.77 8.68 -8.79
C ILE A 144 -5.81 9.48 -8.01
N PHE A 145 -6.76 8.81 -7.36
CA PHE A 145 -7.86 9.45 -6.66
C PHE A 145 -7.39 10.21 -5.41
N GLU A 146 -6.51 9.59 -4.60
CA GLU A 146 -5.93 10.27 -3.44
C GLU A 146 -5.13 11.51 -3.84
N CYS A 147 -4.34 11.46 -4.91
CA CYS A 147 -3.61 12.62 -5.42
C CYS A 147 -4.56 13.73 -5.91
N VAL A 148 -5.65 13.38 -6.59
CA VAL A 148 -6.68 14.36 -7.02
C VAL A 148 -7.34 14.98 -5.80
N GLN A 149 -7.76 14.17 -4.81
CA GLN A 149 -8.37 14.68 -3.58
C GLN A 149 -7.43 15.59 -2.80
N ASP A 150 -6.13 15.30 -2.80
CA ASP A 150 -5.15 16.02 -1.98
C ASP A 150 -4.90 17.45 -2.45
N ILE A 151 -5.17 17.75 -3.71
CA ILE A 151 -5.03 19.11 -4.29
C ILE A 151 -6.35 19.82 -4.53
N ILE A 152 -7.50 19.12 -4.39
CA ILE A 152 -8.82 19.69 -4.70
C ILE A 152 -9.75 19.64 -3.47
N GLY A 153 -9.70 18.57 -2.67
CA GLY A 153 -10.70 18.25 -1.67
C GLY A 153 -11.90 17.51 -2.26
N PHE A 154 -12.50 16.62 -1.47
CA PHE A 154 -13.57 15.74 -1.96
C PHE A 154 -14.84 16.50 -2.32
N GLU A 155 -15.23 17.50 -1.53
CA GLU A 155 -16.45 18.28 -1.74
C GLU A 155 -16.33 19.12 -3.03
N ASP A 156 -15.22 19.86 -3.20
CA ASP A 156 -14.97 20.65 -4.41
C ASP A 156 -14.88 19.76 -5.66
N LEU A 157 -14.30 18.56 -5.55
CA LEU A 157 -14.27 17.58 -6.64
C LEU A 157 -15.69 17.15 -7.08
N CYS A 158 -16.62 17.00 -6.12
CA CYS A 158 -18.02 16.69 -6.43
C CYS A 158 -18.71 17.84 -7.17
N TYR A 159 -18.45 19.11 -6.80
CA TYR A 159 -18.98 20.27 -7.52
C TYR A 159 -18.38 20.40 -8.92
N ILE A 160 -17.05 20.26 -9.05
CA ILE A 160 -16.38 20.32 -10.36
C ILE A 160 -16.96 19.29 -11.33
N LYS A 161 -17.27 18.08 -10.86
CA LYS A 161 -17.91 17.06 -11.70
C LYS A 161 -19.21 17.54 -12.37
N ILE A 162 -20.00 18.34 -11.66
CA ILE A 162 -21.31 18.85 -12.15
C ILE A 162 -21.13 20.10 -13.01
N ASP A 163 -20.29 21.03 -12.53
CA ASP A 163 -20.18 22.38 -13.10
C ASP A 163 -19.21 22.45 -14.27
N ASP A 164 -18.14 21.64 -14.25
CA ASP A 164 -17.10 21.56 -15.30
C ASP A 164 -16.61 20.11 -15.49
N PRO A 165 -17.39 19.26 -16.18
CA PRO A 165 -17.01 17.86 -16.42
C PRO A 165 -15.71 17.68 -17.21
N GLU A 166 -15.33 18.69 -18.03
CA GLU A 166 -14.07 18.65 -18.77
C GLU A 166 -12.87 18.82 -17.83
N LEU A 167 -12.96 19.78 -16.91
CA LEU A 167 -11.95 19.94 -15.85
C LEU A 167 -11.86 18.71 -14.99
N TYR A 168 -12.99 18.11 -14.61
CA TYR A 168 -13.02 16.86 -13.84
C TYR A 168 -12.21 15.75 -14.54
N ALA A 169 -12.47 15.51 -15.81
CA ALA A 169 -11.74 14.51 -16.60
C ALA A 169 -10.24 14.86 -16.76
N ASP A 170 -9.93 16.14 -17.00
CA ASP A 170 -8.56 16.64 -17.14
C ASP A 170 -7.73 16.43 -15.88
N LEU A 171 -8.32 16.58 -14.68
CA LEU A 171 -7.66 16.36 -13.39
C LEU A 171 -7.15 14.93 -13.26
N PHE A 172 -8.01 13.94 -13.44
CA PHE A 172 -7.64 12.53 -13.38
C PHE A 172 -6.61 12.16 -14.44
N ARG A 173 -6.79 12.64 -15.66
CA ARG A 173 -5.85 12.39 -16.75
C ARG A 173 -4.47 12.97 -16.44
N LYS A 174 -4.39 14.23 -15.97
CA LYS A 174 -3.11 14.91 -15.71
C LYS A 174 -2.37 14.31 -14.52
N VAL A 175 -3.08 13.99 -13.43
CA VAL A 175 -2.50 13.26 -12.30
C VAL A 175 -2.02 11.88 -12.76
N GLY A 176 -2.81 11.16 -13.56
CA GLY A 176 -2.41 9.87 -14.12
C GLY A 176 -1.13 9.95 -14.96
N GLU A 177 -0.99 10.94 -15.83
CA GLU A 177 0.22 11.19 -16.63
C GLU A 177 1.44 11.48 -15.74
N THR A 178 1.26 12.29 -14.70
CA THR A 178 2.30 12.67 -13.75
C THR A 178 2.78 11.45 -12.94
N ASN A 179 1.85 10.69 -12.38
CA ASN A 179 2.16 9.47 -11.63
C ASN A 179 2.85 8.44 -12.52
N ARG A 180 2.35 8.23 -13.76
CA ARG A 180 2.98 7.32 -14.72
C ARG A 180 4.43 7.69 -15.03
N LEU A 181 4.75 8.99 -15.17
CA LEU A 181 6.13 9.45 -15.39
C LEU A 181 7.04 9.12 -14.19
N ILE A 182 6.56 9.39 -12.97
CA ILE A 182 7.29 9.07 -11.75
C ILE A 182 7.52 7.54 -11.65
N TRP A 183 6.47 6.73 -11.91
CA TRP A 183 6.57 5.28 -11.91
C TRP A 183 7.54 4.74 -12.95
N GLN A 184 7.57 5.30 -14.16
CA GLN A 184 8.53 4.92 -15.19
C GLN A 184 9.98 5.15 -14.71
N GLN A 185 10.26 6.35 -14.18
CA GLN A 185 11.58 6.70 -13.65
C GLN A 185 11.98 5.80 -12.46
N PHE A 186 11.02 5.51 -11.57
CA PHE A 186 11.23 4.63 -10.43
C PHE A 186 11.59 3.21 -10.86
N LEU A 187 10.86 2.64 -11.79
CA LEU A 187 11.11 1.29 -12.31
C LEU A 187 12.47 1.19 -13.00
N ASP A 188 12.93 2.24 -13.66
CA ASP A 188 14.25 2.24 -14.30
C ASP A 188 15.38 2.24 -13.26
N GLY A 189 15.21 2.89 -12.11
CA GLY A 189 16.23 2.98 -11.05
C GLY A 189 16.15 1.86 -9.99
N TYR A 190 14.95 1.45 -9.58
CA TYR A 190 14.75 0.70 -8.33
C TYR A 190 13.99 -0.63 -8.49
N ARG A 191 13.66 -1.07 -9.70
CA ARG A 191 12.94 -2.35 -9.92
C ARG A 191 13.59 -3.57 -9.27
N ASP A 192 14.92 -3.54 -9.05
CA ASP A 192 15.63 -4.69 -8.46
C ASP A 192 15.66 -4.66 -6.93
N LEU A 193 15.42 -3.49 -6.33
CA LEU A 193 15.20 -3.32 -4.90
C LEU A 193 13.81 -3.82 -4.49
N TYR A 194 12.80 -3.59 -5.33
CA TYR A 194 11.41 -3.94 -5.06
C TYR A 194 10.99 -5.24 -5.75
N CYS A 195 10.33 -6.13 -5.02
CA CYS A 195 9.85 -7.40 -5.55
C CYS A 195 8.36 -7.40 -5.90
N VAL A 196 7.56 -6.57 -5.25
CA VAL A 196 6.15 -6.29 -5.54
C VAL A 196 5.98 -4.78 -5.56
N MET A 197 5.41 -4.25 -6.63
CA MET A 197 5.10 -2.85 -6.76
C MET A 197 3.73 -2.57 -6.14
N ARG A 198 3.58 -1.43 -5.45
CA ARG A 198 2.33 -1.08 -4.75
C ARG A 198 2.15 0.43 -4.69
N PHE A 199 0.90 0.86 -4.83
CA PHE A 199 0.41 2.12 -4.24
C PHE A 199 -0.88 1.89 -3.46
N GLY A 200 -1.24 2.84 -2.59
CA GLY A 200 -2.55 2.97 -1.99
C GLY A 200 -3.41 3.94 -2.77
N ASP A 201 -4.70 3.63 -2.92
CA ASP A 201 -5.71 4.55 -3.44
C ASP A 201 -7.08 4.15 -2.88
N ASP A 202 -7.55 4.88 -1.87
CA ASP A 202 -8.75 4.52 -1.13
C ASP A 202 -10.02 4.88 -1.91
N LEU A 203 -10.48 3.93 -2.72
CA LEU A 203 -11.64 4.10 -3.61
C LEU A 203 -12.98 3.91 -2.91
N GLY A 204 -13.00 3.27 -1.75
CA GLY A 204 -14.22 2.81 -1.08
C GLY A 204 -14.54 3.48 0.23
N PHE A 205 -15.82 3.42 0.59
CA PHE A 205 -16.35 3.66 1.92
C PHE A 205 -17.01 2.37 2.43
N LYS A 206 -17.61 2.37 3.62
CA LYS A 206 -18.20 1.14 4.20
C LYS A 206 -19.31 0.52 3.34
N SER A 207 -20.12 1.34 2.66
CA SER A 207 -21.29 0.88 1.91
C SER A 207 -21.03 0.69 0.42
N THR A 208 -20.16 1.50 -0.19
CA THR A 208 -19.88 1.50 -1.63
C THR A 208 -18.60 2.31 -1.91
N THR A 209 -18.24 2.47 -3.19
CA THR A 209 -17.16 3.35 -3.62
C THR A 209 -17.49 4.84 -3.37
N LEU A 210 -16.45 5.66 -3.14
CA LEU A 210 -16.57 7.11 -2.93
C LEU A 210 -17.01 7.83 -4.22
N LEU A 211 -16.48 7.42 -5.35
CA LEU A 211 -16.93 7.85 -6.66
C LEU A 211 -17.91 6.81 -7.25
N SER A 212 -18.67 7.18 -8.27
CA SER A 212 -19.47 6.20 -9.00
C SER A 212 -18.57 5.15 -9.67
N ALA A 213 -19.10 3.95 -9.89
CA ALA A 213 -18.37 2.90 -10.61
C ALA A 213 -17.98 3.35 -12.03
N ASP A 214 -18.82 4.17 -12.67
CA ASP A 214 -18.54 4.72 -14.00
C ASP A 214 -17.36 5.71 -13.95
N ASP A 215 -17.30 6.60 -12.96
CA ASP A 215 -16.16 7.52 -12.81
C ASP A 215 -14.84 6.76 -12.59
N ILE A 216 -14.88 5.72 -11.74
CA ILE A 216 -13.69 4.89 -11.49
C ILE A 216 -13.27 4.19 -12.79
N ARG A 217 -14.23 3.65 -13.54
CA ARG A 217 -13.99 2.96 -14.80
C ARG A 217 -13.45 3.90 -15.89
N ASP A 218 -13.99 5.11 -15.98
CA ASP A 218 -13.65 6.03 -17.05
C ASP A 218 -12.40 6.85 -16.77
N HIS A 219 -12.09 7.16 -15.49
CA HIS A 219 -11.02 8.09 -15.15
C HIS A 219 -9.86 7.46 -14.36
N ILE A 220 -10.10 6.44 -13.53
CA ILE A 220 -9.06 5.85 -12.66
C ILE A 220 -8.47 4.59 -13.28
N VAL A 221 -9.31 3.64 -13.70
CA VAL A 221 -8.88 2.36 -14.27
C VAL A 221 -7.93 2.51 -15.46
N PRO A 222 -8.13 3.44 -16.42
CA PRO A 222 -7.19 3.66 -17.51
C PRO A 222 -5.81 4.17 -17.07
N ALA A 223 -5.76 5.03 -16.03
CA ALA A 223 -4.51 5.51 -15.48
C ALA A 223 -3.76 4.40 -14.71
N TYR A 224 -4.49 3.59 -13.93
CA TYR A 224 -3.92 2.39 -13.29
C TYR A 224 -3.31 1.45 -14.32
N LYS A 225 -4.07 1.14 -15.38
CA LYS A 225 -3.58 0.25 -16.43
C LYS A 225 -2.25 0.71 -17.01
N GLN A 226 -2.09 2.01 -17.28
CA GLN A 226 -0.85 2.55 -17.82
C GLN A 226 0.35 2.34 -16.87
N ILE A 227 0.14 2.48 -15.56
CA ILE A 227 1.19 2.25 -14.54
C ILE A 227 1.47 0.74 -14.41
N ILE A 228 0.42 -0.07 -14.32
CA ILE A 228 0.54 -1.52 -14.13
C ILE A 228 1.20 -2.18 -15.34
N ASP A 229 0.88 -1.75 -16.56
CA ASP A 229 1.55 -2.22 -17.78
C ASP A 229 3.08 -1.94 -17.74
N LEU A 230 3.52 -0.78 -17.21
CA LEU A 230 4.95 -0.51 -16.98
C LEU A 230 5.58 -1.47 -15.97
N VAL A 231 4.86 -1.76 -14.88
CA VAL A 231 5.29 -2.72 -13.84
C VAL A 231 5.43 -4.12 -14.41
N HIS A 232 4.42 -4.58 -15.15
CA HIS A 232 4.42 -5.89 -15.79
C HIS A 232 5.52 -6.01 -16.86
N ALA A 233 5.80 -4.96 -17.61
CA ALA A 233 6.91 -4.93 -18.58
C ALA A 233 8.28 -5.12 -17.91
N LYS A 234 8.41 -4.83 -16.62
CA LYS A 234 9.61 -5.11 -15.81
C LYS A 234 9.55 -6.47 -15.09
N GLY A 235 8.53 -7.28 -15.33
CA GLY A 235 8.35 -8.63 -14.76
C GLY A 235 8.00 -8.61 -13.26
N ARG A 236 7.43 -7.51 -12.74
CA ARG A 236 7.02 -7.39 -11.34
C ARG A 236 5.50 -7.49 -11.20
N PRO A 237 4.97 -8.13 -10.14
CA PRO A 237 3.55 -8.06 -9.82
C PRO A 237 3.20 -6.73 -9.16
N PHE A 238 1.91 -6.35 -9.30
CA PHE A 238 1.34 -5.14 -8.76
C PHE A 238 0.28 -5.44 -7.69
N LEU A 239 0.46 -4.88 -6.51
CA LEU A 239 -0.48 -4.94 -5.38
C LEU A 239 -1.22 -3.59 -5.26
N LEU A 240 -2.53 -3.60 -5.34
CA LEU A 240 -3.35 -2.45 -5.01
C LEU A 240 -3.73 -2.50 -3.52
N HIS A 241 -3.38 -1.47 -2.76
CA HIS A 241 -4.03 -1.19 -1.48
C HIS A 241 -5.21 -0.26 -1.72
N SER A 242 -6.40 -0.64 -1.27
CA SER A 242 -7.59 0.19 -1.34
C SER A 242 -8.54 -0.17 -0.20
N CYS A 243 -8.83 0.80 0.66
CA CYS A 243 -9.79 0.66 1.74
C CYS A 243 -11.22 0.71 1.23
N GLY A 244 -12.13 0.23 2.08
CA GLY A 244 -13.56 0.33 1.88
C GLY A 244 -14.15 -0.75 0.97
N ASN A 245 -15.43 -0.57 0.68
CA ASN A 245 -16.20 -1.47 -0.16
C ASN A 245 -16.01 -1.11 -1.64
N ILE A 246 -15.20 -1.91 -2.32
CA ILE A 246 -14.87 -1.75 -3.76
C ILE A 246 -15.36 -2.93 -4.61
N PHE A 247 -16.25 -3.78 -4.09
CA PHE A 247 -16.75 -4.96 -4.80
C PHE A 247 -17.34 -4.63 -6.17
N ASN A 248 -18.00 -3.48 -6.31
CA ASN A 248 -18.64 -3.05 -7.56
C ASN A 248 -17.68 -2.66 -8.70
N VAL A 249 -16.38 -2.52 -8.40
CA VAL A 249 -15.34 -2.18 -9.39
C VAL A 249 -14.21 -3.22 -9.47
N MET A 250 -14.26 -4.28 -8.67
CA MET A 250 -13.21 -5.30 -8.65
C MET A 250 -13.00 -5.96 -10.01
N GLU A 251 -14.07 -6.17 -10.78
CA GLU A 251 -13.94 -6.75 -12.13
C GLU A 251 -13.14 -5.84 -13.08
N ASP A 252 -13.32 -4.53 -12.97
CA ASP A 252 -12.57 -3.55 -13.76
C ASP A 252 -11.11 -3.45 -13.29
N LEU A 253 -10.87 -3.54 -11.96
CA LEU A 253 -9.54 -3.52 -11.38
C LEU A 253 -8.73 -4.77 -11.75
N ILE A 254 -9.36 -5.95 -11.72
CA ILE A 254 -8.71 -7.21 -12.09
C ILE A 254 -8.58 -7.35 -13.61
N GLY A 255 -9.68 -7.17 -14.33
CA GLY A 255 -9.77 -7.50 -15.76
C GLY A 255 -9.20 -6.42 -16.67
N THR A 256 -9.35 -5.14 -16.31
CA THR A 256 -8.93 -4.00 -17.15
C THR A 256 -7.65 -3.35 -16.64
N ALA A 257 -7.60 -2.95 -15.37
CA ALA A 257 -6.38 -2.36 -14.82
C ALA A 257 -5.25 -3.39 -14.67
N GLY A 258 -5.59 -4.65 -14.36
CA GLY A 258 -4.64 -5.74 -14.32
C GLY A 258 -3.89 -5.88 -12.99
N ILE A 259 -4.53 -5.59 -11.85
CA ILE A 259 -3.90 -5.83 -10.55
C ILE A 259 -3.62 -7.33 -10.34
N ASP A 260 -2.47 -7.67 -9.77
CA ASP A 260 -2.11 -9.05 -9.46
C ASP A 260 -2.51 -9.45 -8.04
N ALA A 261 -2.61 -8.48 -7.14
CA ALA A 261 -3.02 -8.71 -5.76
C ALA A 261 -3.77 -7.49 -5.20
N LYS A 262 -4.56 -7.73 -4.15
CA LYS A 262 -5.34 -6.72 -3.43
C LYS A 262 -5.09 -6.81 -1.93
N HIS A 263 -4.94 -5.68 -1.29
CA HIS A 263 -5.07 -5.35 0.12
C HIS A 263 -6.06 -4.19 0.21
N SER A 264 -7.01 -4.05 1.10
CA SER A 264 -7.13 -4.37 2.50
C SER A 264 -8.42 -5.17 2.79
N ASN A 265 -8.78 -5.32 4.10
CA ASN A 265 -10.08 -5.84 4.51
C ASN A 265 -10.56 -5.19 5.82
N GLU A 266 -11.86 -5.01 5.94
CA GLU A 266 -12.58 -4.58 7.14
C GLU A 266 -13.75 -5.54 7.37
N ASP A 267 -13.88 -6.10 8.59
CA ASP A 267 -14.92 -7.08 8.90
C ASP A 267 -16.34 -6.52 8.80
N GLN A 268 -16.51 -5.22 9.02
CA GLN A 268 -17.80 -4.52 8.82
C GLN A 268 -18.27 -4.52 7.36
N ILE A 269 -17.35 -4.70 6.41
CA ILE A 269 -17.63 -4.79 4.97
C ILE A 269 -17.68 -6.26 4.58
N ALA A 270 -16.57 -6.96 4.74
CA ALA A 270 -16.42 -8.37 4.49
C ALA A 270 -15.16 -8.91 5.17
N ARG A 271 -15.28 -10.00 5.93
CA ARG A 271 -14.13 -10.69 6.51
C ARG A 271 -13.18 -11.16 5.40
N PHE A 272 -11.91 -11.22 5.70
CA PHE A 272 -10.86 -11.60 4.75
C PHE A 272 -11.15 -12.90 3.96
N PRO A 273 -11.68 -13.99 4.54
CA PRO A 273 -12.03 -15.19 3.77
C PRO A 273 -13.04 -14.95 2.65
N VAL A 274 -13.91 -13.94 2.75
CA VAL A 274 -14.87 -13.61 1.67
C VAL A 274 -14.12 -13.09 0.44
N TRP A 275 -13.10 -12.25 0.63
CA TRP A 275 -12.23 -11.78 -0.46
C TRP A 275 -11.48 -12.94 -1.11
N ALA A 276 -10.89 -13.83 -0.31
CA ALA A 276 -10.20 -15.02 -0.79
C ALA A 276 -11.14 -16.01 -1.51
N GLU A 277 -12.39 -16.15 -1.06
CA GLU A 277 -13.41 -16.99 -1.72
C GLU A 277 -13.87 -16.42 -3.06
N GLN A 278 -13.98 -15.07 -3.18
CA GLN A 278 -14.46 -14.44 -4.41
C GLN A 278 -13.36 -14.26 -5.46
N TYR A 279 -12.13 -13.97 -5.04
CA TYR A 279 -11.07 -13.56 -5.97
C TYR A 279 -9.80 -14.41 -5.89
N GLY A 280 -9.72 -15.37 -4.97
CA GLY A 280 -8.52 -16.17 -4.74
C GLY A 280 -8.16 -17.14 -5.85
N ASP A 281 -9.03 -17.35 -6.85
CA ASP A 281 -8.71 -18.06 -8.09
C ASP A 281 -8.08 -17.16 -9.17
N ARG A 282 -8.06 -15.84 -8.96
CA ARG A 282 -7.65 -14.85 -9.96
C ARG A 282 -6.49 -13.97 -9.52
N ILE A 283 -6.49 -13.50 -8.26
CA ILE A 283 -5.49 -12.58 -7.72
C ILE A 283 -5.03 -13.01 -6.32
N GLY A 284 -3.84 -12.57 -5.93
CA GLY A 284 -3.36 -12.67 -4.57
C GLY A 284 -4.18 -11.82 -3.60
N ASN A 285 -4.39 -12.31 -2.38
CA ASN A 285 -5.12 -11.60 -1.34
C ASN A 285 -4.19 -11.34 -0.14
N PHE A 286 -4.02 -10.05 0.18
CA PHE A 286 -3.16 -9.58 1.26
C PHE A 286 -4.05 -8.97 2.35
N GLY A 287 -3.75 -9.23 3.62
CA GLY A 287 -4.55 -8.84 4.79
C GLY A 287 -4.79 -10.03 5.70
N GLY A 288 -5.90 -10.04 6.42
CA GLY A 288 -6.22 -11.16 7.32
C GLY A 288 -7.09 -10.74 8.48
N ILE A 289 -6.49 -10.19 9.53
CA ILE A 289 -7.21 -9.75 10.72
C ILE A 289 -7.64 -8.29 10.59
N ASP A 290 -8.90 -8.03 10.89
CA ASP A 290 -9.43 -6.67 11.03
C ASP A 290 -8.64 -5.86 12.06
N THR A 291 -8.34 -4.58 11.78
CA THR A 291 -7.56 -3.73 12.69
C THR A 291 -8.27 -3.50 14.03
N ASP A 292 -9.61 -3.41 14.04
CA ASP A 292 -10.39 -3.34 15.28
C ASP A 292 -10.22 -4.62 16.11
N ALA A 293 -10.16 -5.79 15.45
CA ALA A 293 -9.89 -7.05 16.12
C ALA A 293 -8.46 -7.09 16.73
N VAL A 294 -7.47 -6.53 16.03
CA VAL A 294 -6.10 -6.37 16.59
C VAL A 294 -6.11 -5.52 17.86
N CYS A 295 -6.97 -4.49 17.89
CA CYS A 295 -7.08 -3.59 19.04
C CYS A 295 -7.83 -4.21 20.24
N GLN A 296 -8.80 -5.08 20.01
CA GLN A 296 -9.80 -5.46 21.00
C GLN A 296 -9.67 -6.90 21.50
N LEU A 297 -9.17 -7.82 20.68
CA LEU A 297 -9.10 -9.22 21.05
C LEU A 297 -7.96 -9.51 22.03
N ASP A 298 -8.25 -10.29 23.04
CA ASP A 298 -7.21 -10.89 23.85
C ASP A 298 -6.47 -12.02 23.07
N ARG A 299 -5.40 -12.54 23.64
CA ARG A 299 -4.56 -13.52 22.95
C ARG A 299 -5.30 -14.81 22.54
N PRO A 300 -6.11 -15.45 23.39
CA PRO A 300 -6.89 -16.63 23.01
C PRO A 300 -7.90 -16.36 21.90
N ASP A 301 -8.65 -15.27 21.96
CA ASP A 301 -9.65 -14.90 20.97
C ASP A 301 -9.00 -14.53 19.63
N MET A 302 -7.87 -13.83 19.66
CA MET A 302 -7.07 -13.54 18.47
C MET A 302 -6.53 -14.81 17.81
N GLN A 303 -6.05 -15.77 18.59
CA GLN A 303 -5.59 -17.06 18.06
C GLN A 303 -6.73 -17.82 17.38
N ALA A 304 -7.91 -17.85 17.99
CA ALA A 304 -9.09 -18.48 17.41
C ALA A 304 -9.52 -17.79 16.12
N TYR A 305 -9.54 -16.42 16.11
CA TYR A 305 -9.88 -15.64 14.93
C TYR A 305 -8.90 -15.93 13.77
N ILE A 306 -7.60 -15.85 14.01
CA ILE A 306 -6.57 -16.06 12.98
C ILE A 306 -6.64 -17.50 12.46
N GLN A 307 -6.83 -18.47 13.33
CA GLN A 307 -6.96 -19.88 12.94
C GLN A 307 -8.19 -20.12 12.05
N ASP A 308 -9.33 -19.50 12.36
CA ASP A 308 -10.54 -19.55 11.51
C ASP A 308 -10.25 -18.95 10.12
N VAL A 309 -9.65 -17.76 10.07
CA VAL A 309 -9.31 -17.09 8.80
C VAL A 309 -8.36 -17.94 7.96
N LEU A 310 -7.26 -18.42 8.55
CA LEU A 310 -6.26 -19.21 7.81
C LEU A 310 -6.83 -20.55 7.32
N THR A 311 -7.63 -21.22 8.14
CA THR A 311 -8.29 -22.48 7.75
C THR A 311 -9.23 -22.27 6.57
N ARG A 312 -10.02 -21.19 6.59
CA ARG A 312 -10.95 -20.87 5.49
C ARG A 312 -10.26 -20.42 4.21
N CYS A 313 -9.08 -19.86 4.32
CA CYS A 313 -8.27 -19.43 3.19
C CYS A 313 -7.36 -20.53 2.61
N GLU A 314 -7.30 -21.71 3.24
CA GLU A 314 -6.47 -22.82 2.77
C GLU A 314 -6.86 -23.24 1.34
N GLY A 315 -5.87 -23.25 0.45
CA GLY A 315 -6.08 -23.61 -0.97
C GLY A 315 -6.76 -22.53 -1.82
N LYS A 316 -6.96 -21.31 -1.31
CA LYS A 316 -7.61 -20.20 -2.00
C LYS A 316 -6.65 -19.30 -2.78
N GLY A 317 -5.54 -19.82 -3.27
CA GLY A 317 -4.56 -19.08 -4.07
C GLY A 317 -3.45 -18.42 -3.24
N GLY A 318 -2.96 -17.30 -3.71
CA GLY A 318 -1.88 -16.55 -3.06
C GLY A 318 -2.38 -15.74 -1.87
N ILE A 319 -1.91 -16.07 -0.66
CA ILE A 319 -2.24 -15.35 0.57
C ILE A 319 -0.96 -14.79 1.19
N ALA A 320 -1.00 -13.51 1.62
CA ALA A 320 -0.05 -12.92 2.55
C ALA A 320 -0.83 -12.37 3.75
N PHE A 321 -0.45 -12.79 4.96
CA PHE A 321 -1.24 -12.52 6.15
C PHE A 321 -0.69 -11.33 6.95
N GLY A 322 -1.59 -10.47 7.43
CA GLY A 322 -1.30 -9.35 8.32
C GLY A 322 -2.57 -8.66 8.77
N SER A 323 -2.45 -7.41 9.17
CA SER A 323 -3.64 -6.59 9.45
C SER A 323 -4.44 -6.29 8.17
N GLY A 324 -5.71 -6.01 8.32
CA GLY A 324 -6.58 -5.60 7.21
C GLY A 324 -6.28 -4.18 6.70
N ASN A 325 -5.39 -3.45 7.34
CA ASN A 325 -5.02 -2.08 6.95
C ASN A 325 -3.54 -1.78 7.28
N SER A 326 -3.29 -0.89 8.21
CA SER A 326 -1.97 -0.51 8.72
C SER A 326 -1.92 -0.73 10.23
N ILE A 327 -0.73 -0.64 10.81
CA ILE A 327 -0.51 -0.65 12.26
C ILE A 327 -0.10 0.78 12.71
N PRO A 328 -1.06 1.72 12.86
CA PRO A 328 -0.80 3.05 13.38
C PRO A 328 -0.55 3.05 14.89
N ASP A 329 -0.23 4.21 15.45
CA ASP A 329 0.19 4.39 16.84
C ASP A 329 -0.88 4.08 17.89
N TYR A 330 -2.16 4.13 17.51
CA TYR A 330 -3.28 3.78 18.40
C TYR A 330 -3.48 2.26 18.55
N VAL A 331 -2.93 1.43 17.65
CA VAL A 331 -3.01 -0.03 17.78
C VAL A 331 -2.15 -0.50 18.96
N PRO A 332 -2.67 -1.28 19.91
CA PRO A 332 -1.86 -1.80 21.01
C PRO A 332 -0.72 -2.69 20.48
N ILE A 333 0.51 -2.45 21.00
CA ILE A 333 1.68 -3.24 20.59
C ILE A 333 1.49 -4.72 20.88
N GLU A 334 0.89 -5.04 22.03
CA GLU A 334 0.59 -6.42 22.42
C GLU A 334 -0.34 -7.12 21.43
N GLY A 335 -1.34 -6.39 20.89
CA GLY A 335 -2.23 -6.90 19.86
C GLY A 335 -1.46 -7.25 18.58
N TYR A 336 -0.61 -6.33 18.12
CA TYR A 336 0.25 -6.58 16.96
C TYR A 336 1.22 -7.75 17.18
N ILE A 337 1.89 -7.83 18.33
CA ILE A 337 2.80 -8.94 18.66
C ILE A 337 2.03 -10.27 18.70
N ASN A 338 0.85 -10.30 19.34
CA ASN A 338 0.00 -11.49 19.41
C ASN A 338 -0.40 -11.99 18.03
N MET A 339 -0.75 -11.09 17.11
CA MET A 339 -1.06 -11.43 15.72
C MET A 339 0.15 -12.08 15.04
N VAL A 340 1.30 -11.43 15.07
CA VAL A 340 2.53 -11.94 14.42
C VAL A 340 2.96 -13.28 14.99
N GLU A 341 2.99 -13.42 16.33
CA GLU A 341 3.37 -14.68 17.00
C GLU A 341 2.40 -15.83 16.68
N THR A 342 1.10 -15.52 16.57
CA THR A 342 0.10 -16.53 16.20
C THR A 342 0.34 -17.05 14.78
N VAL A 343 0.60 -16.17 13.82
CA VAL A 343 0.91 -16.57 12.44
C VAL A 343 2.23 -17.35 12.38
N ARG A 344 3.26 -16.93 13.12
CA ARG A 344 4.55 -17.65 13.20
C ARG A 344 4.38 -19.04 13.79
N THR A 345 3.55 -19.17 14.81
CA THR A 345 3.21 -20.49 15.40
C THR A 345 2.48 -21.38 14.39
N TRP A 346 1.51 -20.81 13.62
CA TRP A 346 0.80 -21.54 12.56
C TRP A 346 1.75 -22.11 11.52
N ARG A 347 2.79 -21.38 11.12
CA ARG A 347 3.78 -21.84 10.15
C ARG A 347 4.94 -22.66 10.77
N GLY A 348 4.86 -23.02 12.08
CA GLY A 348 5.79 -23.93 12.77
C GLY A 348 7.13 -23.30 13.17
N GLU A 349 7.16 -21.99 13.43
CA GLU A 349 8.33 -21.23 13.92
C GLU A 349 8.37 -21.09 15.45
#